data_bbbaca2bb2f4e79fc77816dcd238abef
#
_entry.id   bbbaca2bb2f4e79fc77816dcd238abef
#
_cell.length_a   1.000
_cell.length_b   1.000
_cell.length_c   1.000
_cell.angle_alpha   90.00
_cell.angle_beta   90.00
_cell.angle_gamma   90.00
#
_symmetry.space_group_name_H-M   'P 1'
#
loop_
_entity.id
_entity.type
_entity.pdbx_description
1 polymer ?
#
loop_
_entity_poly.entity_id
_entity_poly.type
_entity_poly.pdbx_seq_one_letter_code
_entity_poly.pdbx_strand_id
1 'polypeptide(L)'
;TPMFSFNRFYPFLKPYVPRMIAAAVMVMAVAAVNLALLRLGGTLWDVITVQHDADRMAQMILLLLGLVLLQGLCSMGHSYLTAWVSQRVMADFRTHLFAHLQTLSVNFFSKRRTGELMSRLMNDVTVIQNVVTDTPIDAAKQVVTFIGGAGFLFAMNWQLCLLILVLLPLLVVVAKLFGRRLRALSTTIQDQTASVSTL
;
A
#
# COMPACT_ATOMS: atom_id res chain seq x y z
N THR A 1 -6.52 23.74 -10.95
CA THR A 1 -5.81 22.54 -10.43
C THR A 1 -5.56 22.76 -8.95
N PRO A 2 -6.28 22.08 -8.05
CA PRO A 2 -5.98 22.21 -6.62
C PRO A 2 -4.70 21.42 -6.36
N MET A 3 -3.59 22.12 -6.19
CA MET A 3 -2.42 21.53 -5.55
C MET A 3 -2.82 21.14 -4.13
N PHE A 4 -2.90 19.85 -3.87
CA PHE A 4 -2.97 19.31 -2.51
C PHE A 4 -1.72 19.78 -1.77
N SER A 5 -1.87 20.83 -0.97
CA SER A 5 -0.77 21.36 -0.16
C SER A 5 -0.57 20.41 1.02
N PHE A 6 0.33 19.42 0.87
CA PHE A 6 0.79 18.53 1.94
C PHE A 6 1.16 19.28 3.23
N ASN A 7 1.59 20.52 3.09
CA ASN A 7 1.93 21.42 4.20
C ASN A 7 0.75 21.70 5.16
N ARG A 8 -0.50 21.61 4.70
CA ARG A 8 -1.68 21.82 5.55
C ARG A 8 -2.02 20.63 6.44
N PHE A 9 -1.59 19.41 6.06
CA PHE A 9 -1.84 18.18 6.83
C PHE A 9 -0.70 17.85 7.79
N TYR A 10 0.48 18.43 7.57
CA TYR A 10 1.66 18.20 8.42
C TYR A 10 1.43 18.47 9.92
N PRO A 11 0.69 19.52 10.35
CA PRO A 11 0.43 19.73 11.77
C PRO A 11 -0.34 18.59 12.44
N PHE A 12 -1.23 17.90 11.71
CA PHE A 12 -2.00 16.76 12.22
C PHE A 12 -1.19 15.48 12.28
N LEU A 13 -0.18 15.32 11.43
CA LEU A 13 0.70 14.16 11.45
C LEU A 13 1.83 14.29 12.48
N LYS A 14 2.28 15.49 12.77
CA LYS A 14 3.43 15.75 13.66
C LYS A 14 3.37 15.02 15.02
N PRO A 15 2.26 14.97 15.76
CA PRO A 15 2.19 14.27 17.04
C PRO A 15 2.32 12.75 16.90
N TYR A 16 2.08 12.18 15.69
CA TYR A 16 2.08 10.74 15.43
C TYR A 16 3.36 10.25 14.74
N VAL A 17 4.29 11.14 14.41
CA VAL A 17 5.58 10.82 13.77
C VAL A 17 6.34 9.69 14.47
N PRO A 18 6.49 9.63 15.81
CA PRO A 18 7.22 8.52 16.43
C PRO A 18 6.59 7.15 16.17
N ARG A 19 5.25 7.07 16.12
CA ARG A 19 4.56 5.82 15.78
C ARG A 19 4.64 5.47 14.30
N MET A 20 4.66 6.48 13.43
CA MET A 20 4.91 6.30 12.01
C MET A 20 6.33 5.77 11.76
N ILE A 21 7.32 6.28 12.50
CA ILE A 21 8.70 5.75 12.44
C ILE A 21 8.75 4.30 12.93
N ALA A 22 8.06 3.97 14.03
CA ALA A 22 7.98 2.59 14.51
C ALA A 22 7.33 1.67 13.47
N ALA A 23 6.25 2.10 12.81
CA ALA A 23 5.62 1.35 11.72
C ALA A 23 6.57 1.19 10.52
N ALA A 24 7.33 2.23 10.16
CA ALA A 24 8.33 2.16 9.10
C ALA A 24 9.47 1.18 9.43
N VAL A 25 9.95 1.17 10.67
CA VAL A 25 10.97 0.20 11.13
C VAL A 25 10.44 -1.23 11.01
N MET A 26 9.19 -1.49 11.39
CA MET A 26 8.57 -2.81 11.23
C MET A 26 8.44 -3.22 9.75
N VAL A 27 8.12 -2.29 8.87
CA VAL A 27 8.10 -2.53 7.41
C VAL A 27 9.49 -2.90 6.90
N MET A 28 10.52 -2.19 7.35
CA MET A 28 11.90 -2.52 7.00
C MET A 28 12.30 -3.90 7.49
N ALA A 29 11.90 -4.27 8.70
CA ALA A 29 12.12 -5.62 9.24
C ALA A 29 11.41 -6.69 8.38
N VAL A 30 10.16 -6.48 8.00
CA VAL A 30 9.42 -7.37 7.08
C VAL A 30 10.15 -7.51 5.74
N ALA A 31 10.64 -6.41 5.16
CA ALA A 31 11.38 -6.44 3.92
C ALA A 31 12.70 -7.23 4.05
N ALA A 32 13.44 -7.03 5.15
CA ALA A 32 14.67 -7.76 5.42
C ALA A 32 14.42 -9.27 5.60
N VAL A 33 13.35 -9.64 6.32
CA VAL A 33 12.96 -11.05 6.49
C VAL A 33 12.55 -11.66 5.14
N ASN A 34 11.84 -10.94 4.28
CA ASN A 34 11.51 -11.42 2.93
C ASN A 34 12.75 -11.75 2.10
N LEU A 35 13.77 -10.88 2.14
CA LEU A 35 15.05 -11.14 1.47
C LEU A 35 15.79 -12.34 2.07
N ALA A 36 15.76 -12.49 3.40
CA ALA A 36 16.35 -13.65 4.08
C ALA A 36 15.64 -14.96 3.71
N LEU A 37 14.31 -14.95 3.62
CA LEU A 37 13.50 -16.11 3.18
C LEU A 37 13.84 -16.53 1.74
N LEU A 38 14.00 -15.55 0.83
CA LEU A 38 14.41 -15.82 -0.55
C LEU A 38 15.78 -16.51 -0.60
N ARG A 39 16.75 -16.00 0.16
CA ARG A 39 18.10 -16.57 0.20
C ARG A 39 18.12 -17.97 0.82
N LEU A 40 17.41 -18.16 1.94
CA LEU A 40 17.31 -19.45 2.61
C LEU A 40 16.55 -20.48 1.77
N GLY A 41 15.54 -20.07 1.01
CA GLY A 41 14.84 -20.95 0.07
C GLY A 41 15.78 -21.53 -1.01
N GLY A 42 16.69 -20.70 -1.55
CA GLY A 42 17.71 -21.14 -2.47
C GLY A 42 18.70 -22.15 -1.84
N THR A 43 19.20 -21.84 -0.63
CA THR A 43 20.12 -22.75 0.08
C THR A 43 19.43 -24.06 0.52
N LEU A 44 18.16 -24.02 0.87
CA LEU A 44 17.38 -25.22 1.17
C LEU A 44 17.27 -26.14 -0.06
N TRP A 45 17.04 -25.55 -1.22
CA TRP A 45 17.01 -26.29 -2.48
C TRP A 45 18.34 -27.03 -2.75
N ASP A 46 19.46 -26.35 -2.53
CA ASP A 46 20.80 -26.95 -2.70
C ASP A 46 21.04 -28.08 -1.70
N VAL A 47 20.61 -27.95 -0.44
CA VAL A 47 20.73 -28.99 0.58
C VAL A 47 19.90 -30.22 0.23
N ILE A 48 18.69 -30.02 -0.28
CA ILE A 48 17.81 -31.12 -0.69
C ILE A 48 18.37 -31.88 -1.90
N THR A 49 18.86 -31.16 -2.90
CA THR A 49 19.25 -31.74 -4.18
C THR A 49 20.68 -32.27 -4.20
N VAL A 50 21.59 -31.67 -3.44
CA VAL A 50 23.02 -31.96 -3.51
C VAL A 50 23.54 -32.70 -2.27
N GLN A 51 23.15 -32.28 -1.07
CA GLN A 51 23.78 -32.75 0.17
C GLN A 51 23.03 -33.92 0.83
N HIS A 52 21.72 -34.02 0.67
CA HIS A 52 20.87 -35.08 1.26
C HIS A 52 21.02 -35.23 2.80
N ASP A 53 21.39 -34.13 3.52
CA ASP A 53 21.65 -34.14 4.93
C ASP A 53 20.34 -33.79 5.69
N ALA A 54 19.75 -34.80 6.33
CA ALA A 54 18.47 -34.70 7.03
C ALA A 54 18.52 -33.71 8.23
N ASP A 55 19.64 -33.67 8.94
CA ASP A 55 19.78 -32.82 10.13
C ASP A 55 19.87 -31.33 9.76
N ARG A 56 20.62 -31.01 8.70
CA ARG A 56 20.67 -29.65 8.14
C ARG A 56 19.33 -29.21 7.58
N MET A 57 18.63 -30.12 6.92
CA MET A 57 17.30 -29.86 6.37
C MET A 57 16.30 -29.50 7.49
N ALA A 58 16.30 -30.27 8.61
CA ALA A 58 15.46 -29.99 9.76
C ALA A 58 15.76 -28.62 10.38
N GLN A 59 17.03 -28.28 10.56
CA GLN A 59 17.45 -26.96 11.09
C GLN A 59 17.01 -25.80 10.18
N MET A 60 17.16 -25.94 8.85
CA MET A 60 16.74 -24.90 7.90
C MET A 60 15.23 -24.72 7.88
N ILE A 61 14.45 -25.82 7.96
CA ILE A 61 13.00 -25.74 8.03
C ILE A 61 12.56 -25.01 9.31
N LEU A 62 13.19 -25.29 10.44
CA LEU A 62 12.89 -24.66 11.72
C LEU A 62 13.24 -23.18 11.70
N LEU A 63 14.33 -22.78 11.06
CA LEU A 63 14.74 -21.41 10.86
C LEU A 63 13.78 -20.67 9.92
N LEU A 64 13.35 -21.28 8.82
CA LEU A 64 12.34 -20.73 7.92
C LEU A 64 11.01 -20.50 8.66
N LEU A 65 10.57 -21.48 9.45
CA LEU A 65 9.36 -21.35 10.26
C LEU A 65 9.47 -20.17 11.24
N GLY A 66 10.61 -20.04 11.93
CA GLY A 66 10.88 -18.91 12.82
C GLY A 66 10.84 -17.56 12.10
N LEU A 67 11.43 -17.48 10.91
CA LEU A 67 11.38 -16.26 10.10
C LEU A 67 9.97 -15.91 9.63
N VAL A 68 9.17 -16.90 9.22
CA VAL A 68 7.77 -16.68 8.82
C VAL A 68 6.94 -16.19 10.01
N LEU A 69 7.13 -16.77 11.19
CA LEU A 69 6.46 -16.29 12.41
C LEU A 69 6.89 -14.86 12.76
N LEU A 70 8.17 -14.55 12.69
CA LEU A 70 8.70 -13.21 12.93
C LEU A 70 8.12 -12.20 11.92
N GLN A 71 8.07 -12.57 10.64
CA GLN A 71 7.44 -11.78 9.59
C GLN A 71 5.97 -11.49 9.89
N GLY A 72 5.22 -12.51 10.31
CA GLY A 72 3.82 -12.38 10.69
C GLY A 72 3.63 -11.39 11.84
N LEU A 73 4.43 -11.51 12.90
CA LEU A 73 4.40 -10.61 14.04
C LEU A 73 4.73 -9.16 13.65
N CYS A 74 5.79 -8.95 12.88
CA CYS A 74 6.17 -7.62 12.39
C CYS A 74 5.08 -7.03 11.47
N SER A 75 4.47 -7.85 10.61
CA SER A 75 3.39 -7.42 9.73
C SER A 75 2.13 -7.02 10.49
N MET A 76 1.74 -7.80 11.50
CA MET A 76 0.62 -7.45 12.39
C MET A 76 0.90 -6.15 13.16
N GLY A 77 2.09 -6.01 13.72
CA GLY A 77 2.49 -4.79 14.44
C GLY A 77 2.47 -3.56 13.55
N HIS A 78 3.02 -3.68 12.34
CA HIS A 78 2.95 -2.61 11.32
C HIS A 78 1.50 -2.23 10.99
N SER A 79 0.65 -3.21 10.65
CA SER A 79 -0.75 -2.97 10.29
C SER A 79 -1.53 -2.33 11.45
N TYR A 80 -1.30 -2.78 12.67
CA TYR A 80 -1.92 -2.20 13.86
C TYR A 80 -1.50 -0.74 14.08
N LEU A 81 -0.19 -0.45 14.02
CA LEU A 81 0.31 0.92 14.20
C LEU A 81 -0.20 1.86 13.13
N THR A 82 -0.19 1.41 11.86
CA THR A 82 -0.70 2.20 10.73
C THR A 82 -2.19 2.48 10.89
N ALA A 83 -3.00 1.46 11.17
CA ALA A 83 -4.43 1.64 11.39
C ALA A 83 -4.72 2.57 12.59
N TRP A 84 -3.97 2.44 13.67
CA TRP A 84 -4.13 3.29 14.85
C TRP A 84 -3.82 4.76 14.53
N VAL A 85 -2.69 5.04 13.85
CA VAL A 85 -2.31 6.40 13.43
C VAL A 85 -3.35 6.96 12.48
N SER A 86 -3.77 6.20 11.49
CA SER A 86 -4.78 6.57 10.51
C SER A 86 -6.09 6.99 11.19
N GLN A 87 -6.60 6.19 12.13
CA GLN A 87 -7.83 6.50 12.85
C GLN A 87 -7.70 7.73 13.76
N ARG A 88 -6.54 7.94 14.39
CA ARG A 88 -6.30 9.11 15.25
C ARG A 88 -6.23 10.42 14.46
N VAL A 89 -5.43 10.43 13.40
CA VAL A 89 -5.33 11.59 12.49
C VAL A 89 -6.72 11.94 11.94
N MET A 90 -7.52 10.92 11.62
CA MET A 90 -8.89 11.10 11.15
C MET A 90 -9.80 11.71 12.20
N ALA A 91 -9.74 11.22 13.44
CA ALA A 91 -10.54 11.77 14.54
C ALA A 91 -10.20 13.24 14.79
N ASP A 92 -8.91 13.59 14.81
CA ASP A 92 -8.45 14.97 15.00
C ASP A 92 -8.91 15.87 13.84
N PHE A 93 -8.82 15.37 12.62
CA PHE A 93 -9.26 16.11 11.44
C PHE A 93 -10.78 16.35 11.43
N ARG A 94 -11.57 15.31 11.78
CA ARG A 94 -13.03 15.46 11.93
C ARG A 94 -13.40 16.46 13.00
N THR A 95 -12.73 16.40 14.14
CA THR A 95 -12.97 17.34 15.25
C THR A 95 -12.66 18.79 14.83
N HIS A 96 -11.55 18.99 14.13
CA HIS A 96 -11.17 20.30 13.63
C HIS A 96 -12.17 20.84 12.60
N LEU A 97 -12.59 20.00 11.65
CA LEU A 97 -13.62 20.36 10.67
C LEU A 97 -14.96 20.68 11.33
N PHE A 98 -15.37 19.89 12.31
CA PHE A 98 -16.62 20.11 13.04
C PHE A 98 -16.57 21.43 13.82
N ALA A 99 -15.47 21.70 14.51
CA ALA A 99 -15.25 22.98 15.20
C ALA A 99 -15.31 24.15 14.22
N HIS A 100 -14.72 24.02 13.04
CA HIS A 100 -14.80 25.07 12.00
C HIS A 100 -16.23 25.24 11.47
N LEU A 101 -16.98 24.17 11.27
CA LEU A 101 -18.39 24.27 10.85
C LEU A 101 -19.23 25.03 11.88
N GLN A 102 -18.97 24.85 13.18
CA GLN A 102 -19.71 25.56 14.24
C GLN A 102 -19.45 27.08 14.26
N THR A 103 -18.34 27.55 13.69
CA THR A 103 -18.05 29.00 13.57
C THR A 103 -18.75 29.65 12.38
N LEU A 104 -19.38 28.86 11.48
CA LEU A 104 -20.06 29.40 10.32
C LEU A 104 -21.44 29.96 10.67
N SER A 105 -21.86 31.02 9.93
CA SER A 105 -23.14 31.67 10.15
C SER A 105 -24.35 30.77 9.83
N VAL A 106 -25.48 31.00 10.51
CA VAL A 106 -26.75 30.28 10.24
C VAL A 106 -27.20 30.44 8.77
N ASN A 107 -26.87 31.56 8.13
CA ASN A 107 -27.17 31.79 6.71
C ASN A 107 -26.39 30.85 5.77
N PHE A 108 -25.25 30.30 6.19
CA PHE A 108 -24.55 29.28 5.45
C PHE A 108 -25.31 27.96 5.41
N PHE A 109 -25.92 27.57 6.54
CA PHE A 109 -26.69 26.32 6.66
C PHE A 109 -28.08 26.42 6.01
N SER A 110 -28.72 27.58 5.99
CA SER A 110 -30.02 27.78 5.33
C SER A 110 -29.95 27.65 3.80
N LYS A 111 -28.79 27.91 3.20
CA LYS A 111 -28.55 27.80 1.75
C LYS A 111 -28.09 26.42 1.28
N ARG A 112 -27.79 25.51 2.19
CA ARG A 112 -27.23 24.18 1.85
C ARG A 112 -27.97 23.08 2.63
N ARG A 113 -28.18 21.95 1.99
CA ARG A 113 -28.80 20.78 2.67
C ARG A 113 -27.78 20.21 3.65
N THR A 114 -28.15 20.14 4.92
CA THR A 114 -27.30 19.58 6.01
C THR A 114 -26.84 18.15 5.71
N GLY A 115 -27.67 17.34 5.02
CA GLY A 115 -27.32 16.00 4.61
C GLY A 115 -26.19 15.95 3.56
N GLU A 116 -26.12 16.92 2.66
CA GLU A 116 -25.01 17.01 1.69
C GLU A 116 -23.69 17.34 2.37
N LEU A 117 -23.71 18.29 3.31
CA LEU A 117 -22.52 18.64 4.09
C LEU A 117 -22.02 17.46 4.93
N MET A 118 -22.93 16.69 5.54
CA MET A 118 -22.58 15.53 6.33
C MET A 118 -22.04 14.39 5.47
N SER A 119 -22.64 14.15 4.31
CA SER A 119 -22.14 13.16 3.35
C SER A 119 -20.72 13.50 2.85
N ARG A 120 -20.47 14.75 2.52
CA ARG A 120 -19.11 15.22 2.14
C ARG A 120 -18.14 15.07 3.30
N LEU A 121 -18.55 15.47 4.52
CA LEU A 121 -17.71 15.32 5.72
C LEU A 121 -17.30 13.88 5.98
N MET A 122 -18.19 12.92 5.73
CA MET A 122 -17.89 11.50 5.95
C MET A 122 -17.09 10.89 4.81
N ASN A 123 -17.45 11.15 3.56
CA ASN A 123 -16.85 10.51 2.39
C ASN A 123 -15.50 11.14 1.99
N ASP A 124 -15.45 12.48 1.89
CA ASP A 124 -14.22 13.16 1.46
C ASP A 124 -13.11 12.99 2.48
N VAL A 125 -13.46 12.96 3.76
CA VAL A 125 -12.51 12.71 4.85
C VAL A 125 -11.91 11.31 4.78
N THR A 126 -12.69 10.29 4.39
CA THR A 126 -12.18 8.93 4.19
C THR A 126 -11.21 8.84 3.00
N VAL A 127 -11.48 9.55 1.93
CA VAL A 127 -10.54 9.63 0.78
C VAL A 127 -9.22 10.30 1.19
N ILE A 128 -9.30 11.38 1.99
CA ILE A 128 -8.12 12.06 2.53
C ILE A 128 -7.30 11.11 3.42
N GLN A 129 -7.94 10.29 4.25
CA GLN A 129 -7.29 9.30 5.09
C GLN A 129 -6.40 8.37 4.27
N ASN A 130 -6.97 7.74 3.24
CA ASN A 130 -6.23 6.80 2.40
C ASN A 130 -5.01 7.46 1.74
N VAL A 131 -5.18 8.69 1.23
CA VAL A 131 -4.10 9.40 0.53
C VAL A 131 -3.01 9.91 1.47
N VAL A 132 -3.38 10.35 2.68
CA VAL A 132 -2.43 11.01 3.61
C VAL A 132 -1.73 10.02 4.53
N THR A 133 -2.40 8.94 4.92
CA THR A 133 -1.86 8.02 5.94
C THR A 133 -1.42 6.69 5.32
N ASP A 134 -2.28 6.03 4.59
CA ASP A 134 -2.05 4.65 4.15
C ASP A 134 -1.14 4.60 2.92
N THR A 135 -1.43 5.42 1.90
CA THR A 135 -0.67 5.42 0.64
C THR A 135 0.82 5.73 0.79
N PRO A 136 1.29 6.73 1.58
CA PRO A 136 2.71 6.99 1.72
C PRO A 136 3.48 5.87 2.43
N ILE A 137 2.87 5.22 3.41
CA ILE A 137 3.50 4.11 4.15
C ILE A 137 3.61 2.88 3.24
N ASP A 138 2.54 2.56 2.52
CA ASP A 138 2.55 1.45 1.56
C ASP A 138 3.49 1.72 0.38
N ALA A 139 3.55 2.94 -0.13
CA ALA A 139 4.50 3.33 -1.16
C ALA A 139 5.96 3.16 -0.69
N ALA A 140 6.29 3.60 0.52
CA ALA A 140 7.61 3.42 1.11
C ALA A 140 7.97 1.93 1.23
N LYS A 141 7.03 1.09 1.70
CA LYS A 141 7.19 -0.36 1.75
C LYS A 141 7.50 -0.96 0.38
N GLN A 142 6.71 -0.58 -0.63
CA GLN A 142 6.89 -1.09 -1.99
C GLN A 142 8.25 -0.69 -2.58
N VAL A 143 8.67 0.57 -2.38
CA VAL A 143 9.98 1.06 -2.84
C VAL A 143 11.11 0.28 -2.19
N VAL A 144 11.07 0.08 -0.88
CA VAL A 144 12.10 -0.69 -0.15
C VAL A 144 12.14 -2.14 -0.62
N THR A 145 10.98 -2.79 -0.75
CA THR A 145 10.89 -4.17 -1.23
C THR A 145 11.38 -4.30 -2.67
N PHE A 146 11.05 -3.32 -3.52
CA PHE A 146 11.49 -3.31 -4.92
C PHE A 146 13.00 -3.13 -5.04
N ILE A 147 13.58 -2.16 -4.34
CA ILE A 147 15.03 -1.91 -4.38
C ILE A 147 15.79 -3.10 -3.79
N GLY A 148 15.34 -3.64 -2.65
CA GLY A 148 15.95 -4.80 -2.02
C GLY A 148 15.87 -6.06 -2.89
N GLY A 149 14.70 -6.32 -3.47
CA GLY A 149 14.47 -7.44 -4.38
C GLY A 149 15.28 -7.33 -5.68
N ALA A 150 15.29 -6.15 -6.29
CA ALA A 150 16.09 -5.88 -7.49
C ALA A 150 17.60 -6.02 -7.22
N GLY A 151 18.08 -5.47 -6.08
CA GLY A 151 19.46 -5.62 -5.67
C GLY A 151 19.85 -7.09 -5.42
N PHE A 152 18.98 -7.86 -4.79
CA PHE A 152 19.19 -9.30 -4.57
C PHE A 152 19.25 -10.07 -5.89
N LEU A 153 18.30 -9.84 -6.81
CA LEU A 153 18.28 -10.48 -8.12
C LEU A 153 19.53 -10.12 -8.95
N PHE A 154 19.95 -8.85 -8.89
CA PHE A 154 21.15 -8.40 -9.58
C PHE A 154 22.43 -9.07 -9.03
N ALA A 155 22.50 -9.26 -7.71
CA ALA A 155 23.62 -9.96 -7.07
C ALA A 155 23.65 -11.45 -7.39
N MET A 156 22.48 -12.10 -7.59
CA MET A 156 22.40 -13.50 -7.97
C MET A 156 22.71 -13.74 -9.44
N ASN A 157 22.07 -12.98 -10.32
CA ASN A 157 22.25 -13.12 -11.76
C ASN A 157 21.87 -11.83 -12.49
N TRP A 158 22.85 -11.03 -12.85
CA TRP A 158 22.65 -9.77 -13.54
C TRP A 158 22.01 -9.93 -14.94
N GLN A 159 22.25 -11.06 -15.61
CA GLN A 159 21.69 -11.35 -16.94
C GLN A 159 20.18 -11.55 -16.87
N LEU A 160 19.69 -12.32 -15.86
CA LEU A 160 18.27 -12.51 -15.61
C LEU A 160 17.59 -11.18 -15.20
N CYS A 161 18.29 -10.36 -14.41
CA CYS A 161 17.77 -9.05 -14.02
C CYS A 161 17.59 -8.14 -15.24
N LEU A 162 18.54 -8.11 -16.17
CA LEU A 162 18.42 -7.37 -17.44
C LEU A 162 17.27 -7.89 -18.30
N LEU A 163 17.10 -9.21 -18.38
CA LEU A 163 16.00 -9.83 -19.14
C LEU A 163 14.65 -9.39 -18.57
N ILE A 164 14.48 -9.41 -17.25
CA ILE A 164 13.26 -8.94 -16.58
C ILE A 164 13.03 -7.45 -16.85
N LEU A 165 14.10 -6.64 -16.80
CA LEU A 165 14.02 -5.20 -17.00
C LEU A 165 13.58 -4.84 -18.44
N VAL A 166 13.94 -5.64 -19.42
CA VAL A 166 13.45 -5.52 -20.83
C VAL A 166 12.02 -6.03 -20.97
N LEU A 167 11.68 -7.11 -20.27
CA LEU A 167 10.36 -7.74 -20.36
C LEU A 167 9.27 -6.88 -19.71
N LEU A 168 9.59 -6.18 -18.62
CA LEU A 168 8.65 -5.31 -17.89
C LEU A 168 8.01 -4.23 -18.76
N PRO A 169 8.75 -3.38 -19.50
CA PRO A 169 8.13 -2.38 -20.38
C PRO A 169 7.32 -3.02 -21.50
N LEU A 170 7.72 -4.17 -22.02
CA LEU A 170 6.96 -4.91 -23.02
C LEU A 170 5.59 -5.34 -22.45
N LEU A 171 5.55 -5.90 -21.25
CA LEU A 171 4.30 -6.25 -20.56
C LEU A 171 3.41 -5.03 -20.33
N VAL A 172 3.99 -3.89 -19.93
CA VAL A 172 3.23 -2.64 -19.75
C VAL A 172 2.61 -2.15 -21.07
N VAL A 173 3.34 -2.24 -22.17
CA VAL A 173 2.81 -1.89 -23.50
C VAL A 173 1.66 -2.80 -23.89
N VAL A 174 1.84 -4.11 -23.73
CA VAL A 174 0.79 -5.11 -24.01
C VAL A 174 -0.45 -4.84 -23.15
N ALA A 175 -0.27 -4.66 -21.83
CA ALA A 175 -1.36 -4.37 -20.90
C ALA A 175 -2.11 -3.07 -21.27
N LYS A 176 -1.40 -2.01 -21.69
CA LYS A 176 -2.02 -0.77 -22.16
C LYS A 176 -2.81 -0.94 -23.46
N LEU A 177 -2.30 -1.72 -24.40
CA LEU A 177 -2.99 -1.99 -25.66
C LEU A 177 -4.29 -2.79 -25.41
N PHE A 178 -4.22 -3.84 -24.61
CA PHE A 178 -5.40 -4.62 -24.23
C PHE A 178 -6.39 -3.82 -23.38
N GLY A 179 -5.90 -3.04 -22.41
CA GLY A 179 -6.74 -2.19 -21.56
C GLY A 179 -7.51 -1.12 -22.36
N ARG A 180 -6.90 -0.56 -23.41
CA ARG A 180 -7.60 0.37 -24.30
C ARG A 180 -8.72 -0.31 -25.10
N ARG A 181 -8.47 -1.51 -25.62
CA ARG A 181 -9.49 -2.29 -26.34
C ARG A 181 -10.64 -2.71 -25.41
N LEU A 182 -10.32 -3.19 -24.20
CA LEU A 182 -11.33 -3.57 -23.21
C LEU A 182 -12.21 -2.39 -22.80
N ARG A 183 -11.65 -1.20 -22.60
CA ARG A 183 -12.43 0.01 -22.29
C ARG A 183 -13.35 0.40 -23.44
N ALA A 184 -12.87 0.36 -24.67
CA ALA A 184 -13.69 0.66 -25.84
C ALA A 184 -14.87 -0.32 -25.98
N LEU A 185 -14.65 -1.62 -25.74
CA LEU A 185 -15.73 -2.61 -25.73
C LEU A 185 -16.71 -2.38 -24.56
N SER A 186 -16.20 -2.08 -23.35
CA SER A 186 -17.04 -1.84 -22.17
C SER A 186 -17.94 -0.61 -22.34
N THR A 187 -17.44 0.47 -22.93
CA THR A 187 -18.28 1.65 -23.26
C THR A 187 -19.37 1.31 -24.28
N THR A 188 -19.02 0.56 -25.33
CA THR A 188 -20.01 0.13 -26.34
C THR A 188 -21.12 -0.74 -25.71
N ILE A 189 -20.77 -1.66 -24.81
CA ILE A 189 -21.75 -2.50 -24.11
C ILE A 189 -22.65 -1.64 -23.18
N GLN A 190 -22.06 -0.68 -22.46
CA GLN A 190 -22.83 0.22 -21.59
C GLN A 190 -23.81 1.07 -22.39
N ASP A 191 -23.39 1.61 -23.53
CA ASP A 191 -24.25 2.41 -24.40
C ASP A 191 -25.41 1.57 -24.98
N GLN A 192 -25.15 0.32 -25.39
CA GLN A 192 -26.17 -0.60 -25.85
C GLN A 192 -27.14 -1.00 -24.74
N THR A 193 -26.64 -1.27 -23.51
CA THR A 193 -27.48 -1.60 -22.38
C THR A 193 -28.36 -0.41 -21.96
N ALA A 194 -27.85 0.81 -22.03
CA ALA A 194 -28.62 2.01 -21.76
C ALA A 194 -29.74 2.21 -22.82
N SER A 195 -29.48 1.92 -24.09
CA SER A 195 -30.49 2.02 -25.15
C SER A 195 -31.62 0.99 -25.03
N VAL A 196 -31.32 -0.21 -24.53
CA VAL A 196 -32.32 -1.26 -24.27
C VAL A 196 -33.18 -0.95 -23.04
N SER A 197 -32.62 -0.26 -22.03
CA SER A 197 -33.37 0.09 -20.81
C SER A 197 -34.32 1.29 -20.99
N THR A 198 -34.28 1.96 -22.14
CA THR A 198 -35.16 3.08 -22.49
C THR A 198 -36.33 2.69 -23.43
N LEU A 199 -36.41 1.41 -23.81
CA LEU A 199 -37.55 0.79 -24.48
C LEU A 199 -38.46 0.09 -23.51
#